data_b0470658f1a8f88f3c2acacc63b6746a
#
_entry.id   b0470658f1a8f88f3c2acacc63b6746a
#
_cell.length_a   1.000
_cell.length_b   1.000
_cell.length_c   1.000
_cell.angle_alpha   90.00
_cell.angle_beta   90.00
_cell.angle_gamma   90.00
#
_symmetry.space_group_name_H-M   'P 1'
#
loop_
_entity.id
_entity.type
_entity.pdbx_description
1 polymer ?
#
loop_
_entity_poly.entity_id
_entity_poly.type
_entity_poly.pdbx_seq_one_letter_code
_entity_poly.pdbx_strand_id
1 'polypeptide(L)'
;MKQKWLCSIFAAFLLLSAVSCGNDGSAENTQKTSDTDTAAQTESETETSPIDTLESADYDGYEFRILSMDFTWQAYDYCVAEEITGEAVNDAIYNRTTAVADTLNVKFTEQRVGGGAACPEVRKTASASEDAYNLAFMNVGQSNALATEGLLL
;
A
#
# COMPACT_ATOMS: atom_id res chain seq x y z
N MET A 1 35.77 -22.58 -29.82
CA MET A 1 34.73 -23.30 -30.59
C MET A 1 33.60 -23.90 -29.71
N LYS A 2 33.51 -23.60 -28.40
CA LYS A 2 32.48 -24.17 -27.48
C LYS A 2 31.27 -23.27 -27.29
N GLN A 3 31.33 -22.00 -27.70
CA GLN A 3 30.28 -21.00 -27.42
C GLN A 3 29.17 -20.93 -28.47
N LYS A 4 29.40 -21.50 -29.66
CA LYS A 4 28.40 -21.50 -30.76
C LYS A 4 27.35 -22.59 -30.60
N TRP A 5 27.62 -23.64 -29.82
CA TRP A 5 26.68 -24.75 -29.61
C TRP A 5 25.61 -24.42 -28.53
N LEU A 6 25.90 -23.57 -27.58
CA LEU A 6 24.94 -23.20 -26.56
C LEU A 6 23.80 -22.30 -27.09
N CYS A 7 24.09 -21.45 -28.07
CA CYS A 7 23.05 -20.59 -28.67
C CYS A 7 22.06 -21.39 -29.54
N SER A 8 22.48 -22.48 -30.14
CA SER A 8 21.59 -23.30 -31.01
C SER A 8 20.60 -24.13 -30.22
N ILE A 9 20.92 -24.49 -28.99
CA ILE A 9 20.01 -25.26 -28.11
C ILE A 9 18.92 -24.35 -27.51
N PHE A 10 19.24 -23.08 -27.26
CA PHE A 10 18.27 -22.11 -26.73
C PHE A 10 17.23 -21.67 -27.76
N ALA A 11 17.60 -21.62 -29.05
CA ALA A 11 16.69 -21.27 -30.14
C ALA A 11 15.66 -22.33 -30.45
N ALA A 12 15.99 -23.64 -30.19
CA ALA A 12 15.09 -24.77 -30.44
C ALA A 12 13.98 -24.91 -29.36
N PHE A 13 14.16 -24.33 -28.16
CA PHE A 13 13.19 -24.48 -27.09
C PHE A 13 12.07 -23.41 -27.12
N LEU A 14 12.24 -22.33 -27.89
CA LEU A 14 11.26 -21.24 -28.01
C LEU A 14 10.18 -21.47 -29.09
N LEU A 15 10.27 -22.54 -29.87
CA LEU A 15 9.31 -22.80 -30.93
C LEU A 15 8.20 -23.82 -30.60
N LEU A 16 8.15 -24.33 -29.35
CA LEU A 16 7.16 -25.33 -28.94
C LEU A 16 5.99 -24.81 -28.13
N SER A 17 5.85 -23.48 -27.92
CA SER A 17 4.78 -22.92 -27.07
C SER A 17 3.64 -22.21 -27.82
N ALA A 18 3.46 -22.49 -29.12
CA ALA A 18 2.43 -21.85 -29.95
C ALA A 18 1.41 -22.84 -30.55
N VAL A 19 0.94 -23.81 -29.78
CA VAL A 19 -0.22 -24.63 -30.19
C VAL A 19 -1.11 -24.88 -28.96
N SER A 20 -2.04 -23.99 -28.72
CA SER A 20 -3.29 -24.29 -28.03
C SER A 20 -4.25 -23.13 -28.17
N CYS A 21 -5.00 -23.10 -29.21
CA CYS A 21 -6.40 -22.69 -29.28
C CYS A 21 -6.87 -22.89 -30.73
N GLY A 22 -7.60 -23.92 -30.94
CA GLY A 22 -8.33 -24.17 -32.15
C GLY A 22 -9.28 -25.31 -31.91
N ASN A 23 -10.53 -24.97 -31.61
CA ASN A 23 -11.63 -25.94 -31.66
C ASN A 23 -12.58 -25.50 -32.77
N ASP A 24 -12.43 -26.10 -33.93
CA ASP A 24 -13.45 -26.15 -34.96
C ASP A 24 -14.32 -27.39 -34.73
N GLY A 25 -15.59 -27.16 -34.64
CA GLY A 25 -16.62 -28.20 -34.55
C GLY A 25 -17.96 -27.67 -34.99
N SER A 26 -18.15 -27.68 -36.32
CA SER A 26 -19.44 -27.41 -36.98
C SER A 26 -20.49 -28.44 -36.60
N ALA A 27 -21.68 -28.01 -36.18
CA ALA A 27 -22.94 -28.68 -36.49
C ALA A 27 -24.10 -27.73 -36.23
N GLU A 28 -24.83 -27.49 -37.29
CA GLU A 28 -26.11 -26.86 -37.49
C GLU A 28 -27.21 -27.45 -36.60
N ASN A 29 -28.03 -26.66 -35.92
CA ASN A 29 -29.51 -26.63 -36.08
C ASN A 29 -30.23 -25.67 -35.17
N THR A 30 -30.93 -24.71 -35.78
CA THR A 30 -32.30 -24.21 -35.54
C THR A 30 -32.77 -23.84 -34.15
N GLN A 31 -32.89 -22.48 -33.97
CA GLN A 31 -34.06 -21.73 -33.52
C GLN A 31 -34.71 -22.06 -32.17
N LYS A 32 -34.60 -21.12 -31.22
CA LYS A 32 -35.75 -20.47 -30.62
C LYS A 32 -35.35 -19.25 -29.78
N THR A 33 -35.89 -18.13 -30.20
CA THR A 33 -35.95 -16.86 -29.47
C THR A 33 -36.45 -17.05 -28.06
N SER A 34 -35.75 -16.51 -27.09
CA SER A 34 -36.33 -16.03 -25.84
C SER A 34 -35.37 -14.97 -25.25
N ASP A 35 -35.79 -13.74 -25.37
CA ASP A 35 -35.26 -12.62 -24.67
C ASP A 35 -35.34 -12.91 -23.16
N THR A 36 -34.22 -12.92 -22.51
CA THR A 36 -34.12 -12.69 -21.07
C THR A 36 -32.91 -11.84 -20.86
N ASP A 37 -33.14 -10.54 -20.84
CA ASP A 37 -32.27 -9.53 -20.32
C ASP A 37 -32.00 -9.87 -18.85
N THR A 38 -30.93 -10.58 -18.59
CA THR A 38 -30.37 -10.66 -17.24
C THR A 38 -29.32 -9.57 -17.17
N ALA A 39 -29.78 -8.35 -16.91
CA ALA A 39 -28.95 -7.32 -16.36
C ALA A 39 -28.32 -7.89 -15.07
N ALA A 40 -27.05 -8.25 -15.13
CA ALA A 40 -26.23 -8.41 -13.95
C ALA A 40 -26.23 -7.05 -13.23
N GLN A 41 -27.12 -6.90 -12.27
CA GLN A 41 -27.01 -5.87 -11.26
C GLN A 41 -25.72 -6.20 -10.49
N THR A 42 -24.65 -5.53 -10.87
CA THR A 42 -23.53 -5.31 -9.96
C THR A 42 -24.13 -4.45 -8.86
N GLU A 43 -24.54 -5.06 -7.76
CA GLU A 43 -24.74 -4.36 -6.51
C GLU A 43 -23.39 -3.72 -6.19
N SER A 44 -23.29 -2.43 -6.45
CA SER A 44 -22.24 -1.58 -5.89
C SER A 44 -22.53 -1.55 -4.40
N GLU A 45 -21.92 -2.48 -3.66
CA GLU A 45 -21.79 -2.31 -2.23
C GLU A 45 -21.03 -0.99 -2.06
N THR A 46 -21.74 0.02 -1.58
CA THR A 46 -21.13 1.28 -1.18
C THR A 46 -20.29 0.95 0.05
N GLU A 47 -19.02 0.60 -0.17
CA GLU A 47 -18.09 0.42 0.93
C GLU A 47 -18.02 1.74 1.70
N THR A 48 -18.60 1.75 2.88
CA THR A 48 -18.52 2.91 3.79
C THR A 48 -17.07 3.07 4.19
N SER A 49 -16.49 4.22 3.90
CA SER A 49 -15.11 4.50 4.29
C SER A 49 -14.98 4.41 5.82
N PRO A 50 -13.91 3.83 6.36
CA PRO A 50 -13.66 3.85 7.80
C PRO A 50 -13.70 5.26 8.41
N ILE A 51 -13.39 6.29 7.63
CA ILE A 51 -13.47 7.69 8.05
C ILE A 51 -14.91 8.12 8.29
N ASP A 52 -15.88 7.65 7.49
CA ASP A 52 -17.30 7.99 7.62
C ASP A 52 -17.92 7.44 8.91
N THR A 53 -17.28 6.45 9.53
CA THR A 53 -17.69 5.82 10.79
C THR A 53 -16.91 6.34 12.00
N LEU A 54 -15.94 7.23 11.77
CA LEU A 54 -15.13 7.79 12.83
C LEU A 54 -15.96 8.78 13.65
N GLU A 55 -16.08 8.53 14.95
CA GLU A 55 -16.72 9.48 15.86
C GLU A 55 -15.84 10.72 15.97
N SER A 56 -16.46 11.90 15.84
CA SER A 56 -15.72 13.14 16.01
C SER A 56 -15.32 13.34 17.47
N ALA A 57 -14.08 13.75 17.68
CA ALA A 57 -13.54 14.10 18.99
C ALA A 57 -12.68 15.35 18.84
N ASP A 58 -12.54 16.10 19.90
CA ASP A 58 -11.71 17.31 19.92
C ASP A 58 -10.48 17.06 20.80
N TYR A 59 -9.33 16.94 20.15
CA TYR A 59 -8.02 16.77 20.80
C TYR A 59 -7.25 18.10 20.91
N ASP A 60 -7.93 19.24 20.76
CA ASP A 60 -7.38 20.58 21.00
C ASP A 60 -6.12 20.87 20.15
N GLY A 61 -6.09 20.40 18.91
CA GLY A 61 -4.96 20.59 18.00
C GLY A 61 -3.71 19.79 18.39
N TYR A 62 -3.87 18.67 19.11
CA TYR A 62 -2.76 17.79 19.50
C TYR A 62 -1.90 17.41 18.30
N GLU A 63 -0.59 17.54 18.44
CA GLU A 63 0.36 17.18 17.40
C GLU A 63 0.71 15.70 17.48
N PHE A 64 0.21 14.91 16.51
CA PHE A 64 0.51 13.50 16.39
C PHE A 64 1.74 13.32 15.50
N ARG A 65 2.84 12.89 16.12
CA ARG A 65 4.15 12.84 15.51
C ARG A 65 4.48 11.41 15.07
N ILE A 66 4.77 11.25 13.80
CA ILE A 66 5.06 9.96 13.15
C ILE A 66 6.54 9.93 12.78
N LEU A 67 7.22 8.84 13.11
CA LEU A 67 8.51 8.48 12.56
C LEU A 67 8.31 7.39 11.51
N SER A 68 8.78 7.60 10.29
CA SER A 68 8.71 6.60 9.23
C SER A 68 10.05 6.34 8.57
N MET A 69 10.17 5.18 7.95
CA MET A 69 11.35 4.83 7.18
C MET A 69 11.21 5.30 5.74
N ASP A 70 12.28 5.95 5.24
CA ASP A 70 12.40 6.31 3.84
C ASP A 70 13.13 5.19 3.08
N PHE A 71 12.42 4.53 2.20
CA PHE A 71 12.98 3.57 1.27
C PHE A 71 13.02 4.19 -0.12
N THR A 72 14.21 4.48 -0.62
CA THR A 72 14.42 5.12 -1.93
C THR A 72 13.83 4.36 -3.12
N TRP A 73 13.45 3.10 -2.91
CA TRP A 73 12.83 2.23 -3.91
C TRP A 73 11.28 2.18 -3.81
N GLN A 74 10.70 2.83 -2.80
CA GLN A 74 9.25 2.97 -2.61
C GLN A 74 8.86 4.43 -2.85
N ALA A 75 7.96 4.65 -3.79
CA ALA A 75 7.53 6.00 -4.15
C ALA A 75 6.54 6.60 -3.16
N TYR A 76 5.75 5.76 -2.46
CA TYR A 76 4.64 6.20 -1.61
C TYR A 76 4.67 5.47 -0.25
N ASP A 77 5.78 5.59 0.46
CA ASP A 77 5.98 4.99 1.79
C ASP A 77 5.75 5.98 2.94
N TYR A 78 5.18 7.15 2.65
CA TYR A 78 4.89 8.18 3.63
C TYR A 78 3.44 8.13 4.13
N CYS A 79 3.23 8.64 5.33
CA CYS A 79 1.93 8.66 6.00
C CYS A 79 1.21 9.99 5.83
N VAL A 80 1.97 11.08 5.67
CA VAL A 80 1.48 12.46 5.58
C VAL A 80 1.93 13.06 4.26
N ALA A 81 0.98 13.53 3.44
CA ALA A 81 1.24 14.34 2.27
C ALA A 81 0.99 15.81 2.61
N GLU A 82 1.90 16.71 2.20
CA GLU A 82 1.82 18.13 2.52
C GLU A 82 0.85 18.89 1.61
N GLU A 83 0.70 18.42 0.36
CA GLU A 83 -0.12 19.10 -0.64
C GLU A 83 -0.72 18.14 -1.66
N ILE A 84 -1.73 18.59 -2.38
CA ILE A 84 -2.29 17.91 -3.55
C ILE A 84 -1.38 18.17 -4.75
N THR A 85 -0.91 17.09 -5.38
CA THR A 85 0.03 17.15 -6.51
C THR A 85 -0.57 16.73 -7.84
N GLY A 86 -1.76 16.13 -7.83
CA GLY A 86 -2.39 15.47 -8.98
C GLY A 86 -2.01 14.00 -9.12
N GLU A 87 -1.10 13.49 -8.29
CA GLU A 87 -0.77 12.08 -8.20
C GLU A 87 -1.79 11.34 -7.32
N ALA A 88 -2.46 10.33 -7.87
CA ALA A 88 -3.62 9.70 -7.23
C ALA A 88 -3.35 9.17 -5.81
N VAL A 89 -2.16 8.57 -5.58
CA VAL A 89 -1.81 8.03 -4.26
C VAL A 89 -1.48 9.15 -3.28
N ASN A 90 -0.70 10.16 -3.71
CA ASN A 90 -0.41 11.34 -2.91
C ASN A 90 -1.70 12.04 -2.47
N ASP A 91 -2.59 12.28 -3.41
CA ASP A 91 -3.84 12.98 -3.16
C ASP A 91 -4.78 12.19 -2.25
N ALA A 92 -4.78 10.85 -2.36
CA ALA A 92 -5.51 9.97 -1.45
C ALA A 92 -4.94 10.02 -0.02
N ILE A 93 -3.60 10.07 0.13
CA ILE A 93 -2.94 10.23 1.44
C ILE A 93 -3.29 11.58 2.04
N TYR A 94 -3.18 12.66 1.26
CA TYR A 94 -3.52 14.01 1.69
C TYR A 94 -4.98 14.10 2.17
N ASN A 95 -5.93 13.65 1.35
CA ASN A 95 -7.35 13.71 1.66
C ASN A 95 -7.70 12.89 2.91
N ARG A 96 -7.15 11.67 3.04
CA ARG A 96 -7.33 10.83 4.22
C ARG A 96 -6.82 11.51 5.47
N THR A 97 -5.58 12.01 5.44
CA THR A 97 -4.94 12.62 6.61
C THR A 97 -5.65 13.89 7.02
N THR A 98 -6.06 14.73 6.06
CA THR A 98 -6.84 15.94 6.32
C THR A 98 -8.21 15.61 6.93
N ALA A 99 -8.94 14.65 6.37
CA ALA A 99 -10.24 14.26 6.90
C ALA A 99 -10.16 13.77 8.35
N VAL A 100 -9.15 12.98 8.71
CA VAL A 100 -8.95 12.53 10.10
C VAL A 100 -8.52 13.69 11.00
N ALA A 101 -7.63 14.55 10.51
CA ALA A 101 -7.18 15.73 11.25
C ALA A 101 -8.35 16.65 11.62
N ASP A 102 -9.23 16.93 10.65
CA ASP A 102 -10.41 17.78 10.85
C ASP A 102 -11.43 17.13 11.79
N THR A 103 -11.67 15.80 11.65
CA THR A 103 -12.64 15.08 12.49
C THR A 103 -12.22 15.01 13.94
N LEU A 104 -10.92 14.91 14.20
CA LEU A 104 -10.37 14.75 15.55
C LEU A 104 -9.74 16.02 16.13
N ASN A 105 -9.67 17.10 15.36
CA ASN A 105 -8.92 18.30 15.70
C ASN A 105 -7.48 17.97 16.16
N VAL A 106 -6.73 17.28 15.30
CA VAL A 106 -5.32 16.93 15.50
C VAL A 106 -4.46 17.46 14.36
N LYS A 107 -3.16 17.56 14.58
CA LYS A 107 -2.17 17.83 13.53
C LYS A 107 -1.29 16.62 13.35
N PHE A 108 -1.05 16.21 12.10
CA PHE A 108 -0.10 15.16 11.80
C PHE A 108 1.22 15.76 11.33
N THR A 109 2.32 15.28 11.89
CA THR A 109 3.66 15.56 11.41
C THR A 109 4.40 14.24 11.17
N GLU A 110 5.22 14.17 10.15
CA GLU A 110 5.98 12.98 9.82
C GLU A 110 7.45 13.33 9.64
N GLN A 111 8.30 12.64 10.40
CA GLN A 111 9.75 12.65 10.19
C GLN A 111 10.14 11.36 9.46
N ARG A 112 10.72 11.51 8.27
CA ARG A 112 11.22 10.39 7.49
C ARG A 112 12.71 10.24 7.68
N VAL A 113 13.16 9.01 7.95
CA VAL A 113 14.57 8.68 8.14
C VAL A 113 14.96 7.48 7.28
N GLY A 114 16.21 7.42 6.86
CA GLY A 114 16.68 6.29 6.04
C GLY A 114 16.40 4.94 6.70
N GLY A 115 16.12 3.90 5.92
CA GLY A 115 15.57 2.62 6.37
C GLY A 115 16.23 1.93 7.56
N GLY A 116 17.51 2.21 7.84
CA GLY A 116 18.22 1.71 9.02
C GLY A 116 18.17 2.61 10.24
N ALA A 117 17.73 3.85 10.11
CA ALA A 117 17.86 4.88 11.15
C ALA A 117 16.67 4.97 12.12
N ALA A 118 15.50 4.42 11.78
CA ALA A 118 14.31 4.50 12.63
C ALA A 118 14.50 3.82 13.99
N CYS A 119 15.04 2.61 14.03
CA CYS A 119 15.28 1.89 15.28
C CYS A 119 16.28 2.59 16.20
N PRO A 120 17.48 3.05 15.75
CA PRO A 120 18.37 3.85 16.58
C PRO A 120 17.73 5.14 17.09
N GLU A 121 16.91 5.82 16.28
CA GLU A 121 16.25 7.05 16.68
C GLU A 121 15.22 6.81 17.79
N VAL A 122 14.33 5.81 17.64
CA VAL A 122 13.39 5.43 18.71
C VAL A 122 14.13 5.02 19.98
N ARG A 123 15.20 4.22 19.86
CA ARG A 123 15.99 3.81 21.03
C ARG A 123 16.60 5.01 21.76
N LYS A 124 17.12 5.98 21.03
CA LYS A 124 17.71 7.19 21.58
C LYS A 124 16.66 8.02 22.33
N THR A 125 15.55 8.33 21.70
CA THR A 125 14.49 9.18 22.28
C THR A 125 13.78 8.49 23.45
N ALA A 126 13.43 7.22 23.33
CA ALA A 126 12.81 6.43 24.40
C ALA A 126 13.76 6.28 25.61
N SER A 127 15.05 6.02 25.39
CA SER A 127 16.03 5.94 26.50
C SER A 127 16.27 7.28 27.19
N ALA A 128 16.06 8.38 26.48
CA ALA A 128 16.11 9.72 27.05
C ALA A 128 14.80 10.15 27.71
N SER A 129 13.76 9.30 27.68
CA SER A 129 12.40 9.63 28.13
C SER A 129 11.82 10.85 27.40
N GLU A 130 12.20 11.03 26.16
CA GLU A 130 11.68 12.08 25.29
C GLU A 130 10.35 11.62 24.64
N ASP A 131 9.33 12.43 24.73
CA ASP A 131 8.07 12.25 24.00
C ASP A 131 8.22 12.78 22.57
N ALA A 132 9.08 12.12 21.77
CA ALA A 132 9.41 12.58 20.43
C ALA A 132 8.42 12.09 19.37
N TYR A 133 7.90 10.88 19.51
CA TYR A 133 7.03 10.22 18.53
C TYR A 133 5.86 9.51 19.21
N ASN A 134 4.70 9.57 18.58
CA ASN A 134 3.51 8.84 19.01
C ASN A 134 3.39 7.50 18.26
N LEU A 135 3.94 7.44 17.06
CA LEU A 135 3.93 6.25 16.20
C LEU A 135 5.25 6.14 15.44
N ALA A 136 5.76 4.94 15.32
CA ALA A 136 6.93 4.67 14.49
C ALA A 136 6.68 3.50 13.55
N PHE A 137 6.83 3.75 12.25
CA PHE A 137 6.82 2.71 11.22
C PHE A 137 8.24 2.19 11.00
N MET A 138 8.42 0.88 11.21
CA MET A 138 9.70 0.23 11.01
C MET A 138 9.50 -1.23 10.62
N ASN A 139 10.55 -1.89 10.16
CA ASN A 139 10.43 -3.32 9.85
C ASN A 139 10.26 -4.16 11.13
N VAL A 140 9.70 -5.36 10.95
CA VAL A 140 9.37 -6.26 12.07
C VAL A 140 10.59 -6.62 12.93
N GLY A 141 11.77 -6.76 12.34
CA GLY A 141 13.00 -7.06 13.09
C GLY A 141 13.40 -5.93 14.03
N GLN A 142 13.28 -4.68 13.57
CA GLN A 142 13.55 -3.49 14.37
C GLN A 142 12.52 -3.31 15.49
N SER A 143 11.23 -3.50 15.18
CA SER A 143 10.17 -3.42 16.19
C SER A 143 10.35 -4.48 17.27
N ASN A 144 10.66 -5.73 16.91
CA ASN A 144 10.91 -6.81 17.86
C ASN A 144 12.11 -6.52 18.77
N ALA A 145 13.18 -5.93 18.23
CA ALA A 145 14.33 -5.55 19.03
C ALA A 145 13.96 -4.52 20.11
N LEU A 146 13.27 -3.45 19.73
CA LEU A 146 12.82 -2.41 20.67
C LEU A 146 11.81 -2.94 21.70
N ALA A 147 10.87 -3.79 21.28
CA ALA A 147 9.92 -4.43 22.19
C ALA A 147 10.62 -5.32 23.23
N THR A 148 11.65 -6.07 22.80
CA THR A 148 12.45 -6.90 23.72
C THR A 148 13.24 -6.05 24.71
N GLU A 149 13.66 -4.86 24.32
CA GLU A 149 14.33 -3.88 25.17
C GLU A 149 13.35 -3.13 26.11
N GLY A 150 12.04 -3.33 25.94
CA GLY A 150 11.00 -2.65 26.74
C GLY A 150 10.86 -1.16 26.38
N LEU A 151 11.23 -0.76 25.17
CA LEU A 151 11.21 0.62 24.69
C LEU A 151 9.95 0.97 23.87
N LEU A 152 9.04 0.01 23.67
CA LEU A 152 7.73 0.22 23.05
C LEU A 152 6.63 -0.02 24.07
N LEU A 153 5.55 0.76 23.95
CA LEU A 153 4.33 0.60 24.74
C LEU A 153 3.45 -0.52 24.18
#